data_60443b4a515f1b00c3bb2cf472e4c719
#
_entry.id   60443b4a515f1b00c3bb2cf472e4c719
#
_cell.length_a   1.000
_cell.length_b   1.000
_cell.length_c   1.000
_cell.angle_alpha   90.00
_cell.angle_beta   90.00
_cell.angle_gamma   90.00
#
_symmetry.space_group_name_H-M   'P 1'
#
loop_
_entity.id
_entity.type
_entity.pdbx_description
1 polymer ?
#
loop_
_entity_poly.entity_id
_entity_poly.type
_entity_poly.pdbx_seq_one_letter_code
_entity_poly.pdbx_strand_id
1 'polypeptide(L)'
;MKFHSKGRTSKRLLAITAAAGTAALALTACGSSGGAQTGSADEGSITWWGWTPDTSVAETYITAFNEEYPDIEVTYRNFENGDYKAALRAGLQSNSGPDVFDIALGGDVADFATFGDFGLDLRPALEEQLGEDWEDAFTFSNDGLTREDGSVAGVSMGGVASGMMWINQTMFDEFGVEVPTSYDEWVAACDTFREAGKDCLAMGAQGGSGFTTETWRSIVNSIEPGLWYSALEGDATWDEPAFQEGLEMLLAMKEDGIVRDDVTGLAQYPDANNAFLSEQAAMVQMGTWYAQYSREQSAIASMEAAGVSNPTPFVQLAVPFPAVGGNSPEIFGELDYGLAVNSRSDSTAAATTFALWLTGTEEGGQVIANAIDLIPGLQGVEPQWDELGLVEPDVQIPAIQDLYAQAAEITETRNTLVTADLAQALDVAAASVLEGTTSPADAIATLVARQG
;
A
#
# COMPACT_ATOMS: atom_id res chain seq x y z
N MET A 1 -18.67 76.03 -4.81
CA MET A 1 -18.87 76.90 -6.01
C MET A 1 -19.40 75.99 -7.08
N LYS A 2 -20.68 76.07 -7.26
CA LYS A 2 -21.39 76.43 -8.53
C LYS A 2 -21.05 75.52 -9.72
N PHE A 3 -21.86 74.83 -10.35
CA PHE A 3 -23.30 74.91 -10.84
C PHE A 3 -23.34 74.14 -12.17
N HIS A 4 -24.35 73.30 -12.34
CA HIS A 4 -25.28 73.19 -13.43
C HIS A 4 -24.76 72.64 -14.78
N SER A 5 -25.52 71.91 -15.63
CA SER A 5 -26.96 71.67 -15.79
C SER A 5 -27.19 70.64 -16.92
N LYS A 6 -28.18 69.80 -16.75
CA LYS A 6 -29.25 69.39 -17.64
C LYS A 6 -29.05 69.29 -19.17
N GLY A 7 -29.49 68.16 -19.73
CA GLY A 7 -29.95 68.07 -21.12
C GLY A 7 -30.69 66.72 -21.36
N ARG A 8 -32.03 66.82 -21.38
CA ARG A 8 -33.05 65.80 -21.75
C ARG A 8 -33.23 65.79 -23.27
N THR A 9 -33.61 64.65 -23.81
CA THR A 9 -34.68 64.35 -24.81
C THR A 9 -34.21 63.19 -25.69
N SER A 10 -34.92 62.25 -26.11
CA SER A 10 -36.29 61.69 -26.12
C SER A 10 -36.38 60.70 -27.27
N LYS A 11 -36.97 59.57 -27.00
CA LYS A 11 -37.75 58.63 -27.80
C LYS A 11 -37.43 58.40 -29.29
N ARG A 12 -37.29 57.09 -29.65
CA ARG A 12 -38.24 56.41 -30.54
C ARG A 12 -38.15 54.91 -30.46
N LEU A 13 -39.31 54.31 -30.25
CA LEU A 13 -39.59 52.87 -30.43
C LEU A 13 -39.41 52.44 -31.89
N LEU A 14 -38.91 51.25 -32.10
CA LEU A 14 -39.38 50.40 -33.18
C LEU A 14 -39.36 48.95 -32.66
N ALA A 15 -40.53 48.37 -32.56
CA ALA A 15 -40.79 46.97 -32.34
C ALA A 15 -40.62 46.21 -33.66
N ILE A 16 -39.89 45.09 -33.66
CA ILE A 16 -40.01 44.04 -34.67
C ILE A 16 -40.14 42.74 -33.93
N THR A 17 -41.32 42.16 -34.01
CA THR A 17 -41.69 40.81 -33.66
C THR A 17 -41.14 39.83 -34.70
N ALA A 18 -40.48 38.77 -34.23
CA ALA A 18 -40.37 37.51 -34.98
C ALA A 18 -40.21 36.32 -34.02
N ALA A 19 -41.19 35.62 -33.98
CA ALA A 19 -41.65 34.26 -33.77
C ALA A 19 -40.67 33.23 -33.17
N ALA A 20 -41.21 32.64 -32.17
CA ALA A 20 -41.07 31.37 -31.51
C ALA A 20 -40.44 30.20 -32.33
N GLY A 21 -39.56 29.48 -31.67
CA GLY A 21 -39.09 28.14 -31.97
C GLY A 21 -38.58 27.50 -30.72
N THR A 22 -39.48 27.18 -29.76
CA THR A 22 -39.20 26.32 -28.63
C THR A 22 -39.16 24.86 -29.09
N ALA A 23 -37.96 24.33 -29.32
CA ALA A 23 -37.75 22.89 -29.33
C ALA A 23 -37.38 22.47 -27.90
N ALA A 24 -38.37 22.03 -27.14
CA ALA A 24 -38.13 21.32 -25.87
C ALA A 24 -37.64 19.89 -26.21
N LEU A 25 -36.36 19.65 -26.08
CA LEU A 25 -35.82 18.32 -25.95
C LEU A 25 -36.08 17.88 -24.51
N ALA A 26 -37.10 17.06 -24.33
CA ALA A 26 -37.32 16.32 -23.11
C ALA A 26 -36.28 15.17 -23.08
N LEU A 27 -35.22 15.37 -22.35
CA LEU A 27 -34.35 14.27 -21.89
C LEU A 27 -35.13 13.52 -20.82
N THR A 28 -35.63 12.35 -21.19
CA THR A 28 -36.09 11.34 -20.24
C THR A 28 -34.86 10.79 -19.52
N ALA A 29 -34.58 11.33 -18.36
CA ALA A 29 -33.66 10.70 -17.41
C ALA A 29 -34.33 9.43 -16.91
N CYS A 30 -33.90 8.27 -17.40
CA CYS A 30 -34.11 7.00 -16.72
C CYS A 30 -33.22 7.03 -15.47
N GLY A 31 -33.84 6.98 -14.29
CA GLY A 31 -33.16 6.96 -13.03
C GLY A 31 -32.37 5.65 -12.85
N SER A 32 -31.06 5.76 -12.80
CA SER A 32 -30.20 4.88 -12.05
C SER A 32 -29.83 5.61 -10.75
N SER A 33 -29.91 4.94 -9.63
CA SER A 33 -29.62 5.47 -8.29
C SER A 33 -28.12 5.59 -7.99
N GLY A 34 -27.31 5.89 -9.00
CA GLY A 34 -25.93 6.33 -8.82
C GLY A 34 -25.94 7.84 -8.54
N GLY A 35 -25.26 8.31 -7.50
CA GLY A 35 -25.12 9.74 -7.21
C GLY A 35 -24.59 10.46 -8.46
N ALA A 36 -25.23 11.59 -8.82
CA ALA A 36 -24.76 12.40 -9.94
C ALA A 36 -23.34 12.91 -9.62
N GLN A 37 -22.38 12.65 -10.51
CA GLN A 37 -21.03 13.20 -10.38
C GLN A 37 -21.05 14.72 -10.42
N THR A 38 -20.14 15.35 -9.69
CA THR A 38 -19.97 16.80 -9.58
C THR A 38 -18.72 17.26 -10.33
N GLY A 39 -18.73 18.46 -10.86
CA GLY A 39 -17.60 19.02 -11.61
C GLY A 39 -17.54 18.54 -13.07
N SER A 40 -16.41 18.78 -13.72
CA SER A 40 -16.08 18.32 -15.07
C SER A 40 -15.21 17.05 -15.01
N ALA A 41 -15.34 16.19 -16.01
CA ALA A 41 -14.49 15.00 -16.14
C ALA A 41 -13.11 15.32 -16.76
N ASP A 42 -12.99 16.46 -17.46
CA ASP A 42 -11.83 16.80 -18.27
C ASP A 42 -11.04 18.00 -17.72
N GLU A 43 -11.54 18.68 -16.68
CA GLU A 43 -10.87 19.84 -16.07
C GLU A 43 -11.17 19.96 -14.57
N GLY A 44 -10.21 20.45 -13.81
CA GLY A 44 -10.38 20.70 -12.38
C GLY A 44 -9.09 20.56 -11.58
N SER A 45 -9.24 20.65 -10.27
CA SER A 45 -8.16 20.38 -9.31
C SER A 45 -8.65 19.37 -8.29
N ILE A 46 -7.88 18.33 -8.08
CA ILE A 46 -8.17 17.26 -7.13
C ILE A 46 -6.99 17.01 -6.21
N THR A 47 -7.28 16.52 -5.01
CA THR A 47 -6.30 16.10 -4.03
C THR A 47 -6.40 14.60 -3.83
N TRP A 48 -5.26 13.91 -3.89
CA TRP A 48 -5.14 12.50 -3.57
C TRP A 48 -4.36 12.32 -2.26
N TRP A 49 -4.95 11.64 -1.28
CA TRP A 49 -4.29 11.31 -0.02
C TRP A 49 -4.03 9.81 0.05
N GLY A 50 -2.77 9.47 0.38
CA GLY A 50 -2.34 8.08 0.52
C GLY A 50 -1.26 7.91 1.56
N TRP A 51 -1.06 6.65 2.00
CA TRP A 51 0.14 6.23 2.74
C TRP A 51 1.18 5.61 1.79
N THR A 52 0.75 5.27 0.60
CA THR A 52 1.50 4.69 -0.52
C THR A 52 0.90 5.22 -1.83
N PRO A 53 1.65 5.26 -2.95
CA PRO A 53 3.08 5.00 -3.06
C PRO A 53 3.94 6.13 -2.48
N ASP A 54 5.26 5.97 -2.51
CA ASP A 54 6.19 7.06 -2.22
C ASP A 54 5.90 8.25 -3.13
N THR A 55 6.17 9.48 -2.63
CA THR A 55 5.86 10.71 -3.37
C THR A 55 6.46 10.73 -4.78
N SER A 56 7.66 10.21 -4.96
CA SER A 56 8.33 10.17 -6.28
C SER A 56 7.63 9.23 -7.27
N VAL A 57 7.03 8.15 -6.79
CA VAL A 57 6.22 7.22 -7.60
C VAL A 57 4.89 7.87 -7.96
N ALA A 58 4.19 8.47 -6.99
CA ALA A 58 2.95 9.21 -7.23
C ALA A 58 3.13 10.34 -8.26
N GLU A 59 4.26 11.08 -8.21
CA GLU A 59 4.60 12.12 -9.19
C GLU A 59 4.77 11.54 -10.60
N THR A 60 5.29 10.32 -10.72
CA THR A 60 5.38 9.61 -12.00
C THR A 60 3.98 9.29 -12.57
N TYR A 61 3.08 8.79 -11.72
CA TYR A 61 1.69 8.51 -12.10
C TYR A 61 0.95 9.78 -12.55
N ILE A 62 1.08 10.86 -11.78
CA ILE A 62 0.46 12.15 -12.07
C ILE A 62 1.02 12.74 -13.35
N THR A 63 2.34 12.63 -13.57
CA THR A 63 2.98 13.13 -14.81
C THR A 63 2.42 12.43 -16.03
N ALA A 64 2.32 11.10 -16.00
CA ALA A 64 1.77 10.34 -17.12
C ALA A 64 0.27 10.62 -17.32
N PHE A 65 -0.51 10.74 -16.25
CA PHE A 65 -1.91 11.15 -16.34
C PHE A 65 -2.08 12.51 -17.00
N ASN A 66 -1.25 13.48 -16.65
CA ASN A 66 -1.33 14.85 -17.17
C ASN A 66 -0.89 14.97 -18.66
N GLU A 67 -0.25 13.95 -19.24
CA GLU A 67 -0.02 13.89 -20.69
C GLU A 67 -1.34 13.74 -21.46
N GLU A 68 -2.31 13.03 -20.89
CA GLU A 68 -3.63 12.84 -21.49
C GLU A 68 -4.68 13.85 -20.98
N TYR A 69 -4.62 14.19 -19.68
CA TYR A 69 -5.56 15.11 -19.01
C TYR A 69 -4.83 16.34 -18.46
N PRO A 70 -4.29 17.24 -19.33
CA PRO A 70 -3.48 18.39 -18.90
C PRO A 70 -4.26 19.46 -18.12
N ASP A 71 -5.60 19.46 -18.21
CA ASP A 71 -6.47 20.42 -17.55
C ASP A 71 -6.99 19.93 -16.17
N ILE A 72 -6.59 18.70 -15.73
CA ILE A 72 -6.83 18.19 -14.39
C ILE A 72 -5.55 18.30 -13.57
N GLU A 73 -5.52 19.19 -12.58
CA GLU A 73 -4.43 19.30 -11.63
C GLU A 73 -4.59 18.29 -10.49
N VAL A 74 -3.65 17.37 -10.32
CA VAL A 74 -3.65 16.40 -9.23
C VAL A 74 -2.57 16.77 -8.22
N THR A 75 -2.95 16.92 -6.95
CA THR A 75 -2.01 17.13 -5.84
C THR A 75 -2.00 15.91 -4.93
N TYR A 76 -0.89 15.21 -4.88
CA TYR A 76 -0.70 14.07 -3.97
C TYR A 76 -0.24 14.54 -2.60
N ARG A 77 -0.78 13.93 -1.55
CA ARG A 77 -0.32 14.11 -0.17
C ARG A 77 -0.05 12.75 0.44
N ASN A 78 1.23 12.47 0.65
CA ASN A 78 1.68 11.28 1.37
C ASN A 78 1.58 11.51 2.89
N PHE A 79 1.23 10.46 3.62
CA PHE A 79 1.23 10.40 5.07
C PHE A 79 2.05 9.20 5.52
N GLU A 80 2.74 9.33 6.63
CA GLU A 80 3.31 8.16 7.31
C GLU A 80 2.19 7.15 7.63
N ASN A 81 2.51 5.86 7.50
CA ASN A 81 1.54 4.77 7.66
C ASN A 81 0.74 4.89 8.98
N GLY A 82 1.41 5.15 10.10
CA GLY A 82 0.77 5.28 11.42
C GLY A 82 -0.13 6.52 11.59
N ASP A 83 0.03 7.56 10.76
CA ASP A 83 -0.71 8.83 10.85
C ASP A 83 -1.90 8.88 9.89
N TYR A 84 -1.89 8.06 8.83
CA TYR A 84 -2.86 8.14 7.75
C TYR A 84 -4.30 7.95 8.22
N LYS A 85 -4.59 6.91 8.98
CA LYS A 85 -5.95 6.60 9.49
C LYS A 85 -6.59 7.78 10.22
N ALA A 86 -5.82 8.44 11.10
CA ALA A 86 -6.32 9.58 11.87
C ALA A 86 -6.54 10.80 10.97
N ALA A 87 -5.62 11.08 10.06
CA ALA A 87 -5.72 12.18 9.11
C ALA A 87 -6.90 12.00 8.14
N LEU A 88 -7.05 10.79 7.57
CA LEU A 88 -8.13 10.46 6.65
C LEU A 88 -9.50 10.60 7.32
N ARG A 89 -9.64 10.06 8.54
CA ARG A 89 -10.89 10.18 9.32
C ARG A 89 -11.27 11.64 9.57
N ALA A 90 -10.32 12.47 9.98
CA ALA A 90 -10.55 13.89 10.21
C ALA A 90 -10.89 14.63 8.91
N GLY A 91 -10.22 14.30 7.81
CA GLY A 91 -10.47 14.86 6.48
C GLY A 91 -11.87 14.53 5.97
N LEU A 92 -12.22 13.25 5.92
CA LEU A 92 -13.50 12.78 5.40
C LEU A 92 -14.72 13.20 6.24
N GLN A 93 -14.53 13.48 7.54
CA GLN A 93 -15.58 14.02 8.40
C GLN A 93 -15.75 15.54 8.28
N SER A 94 -14.84 16.22 7.61
CA SER A 94 -14.88 17.66 7.35
C SER A 94 -15.03 17.96 5.86
N ASN A 95 -15.13 19.24 5.48
CA ASN A 95 -15.14 19.66 4.09
C ASN A 95 -13.73 19.92 3.53
N SER A 96 -12.68 19.45 4.22
CA SER A 96 -11.28 19.61 3.84
C SER A 96 -10.58 18.26 3.62
N GLY A 97 -11.35 17.22 3.35
CA GLY A 97 -10.85 15.91 3.00
C GLY A 97 -10.35 15.84 1.55
N PRO A 98 -9.73 14.71 1.19
CA PRO A 98 -9.27 14.45 -0.16
C PRO A 98 -10.44 14.23 -1.13
N ASP A 99 -10.17 14.40 -2.43
CA ASP A 99 -11.08 14.01 -3.52
C ASP A 99 -10.90 12.53 -3.85
N VAL A 100 -9.65 12.04 -3.79
CA VAL A 100 -9.27 10.64 -3.95
C VAL A 100 -8.48 10.20 -2.71
N PHE A 101 -8.73 9.00 -2.21
CA PHE A 101 -8.02 8.45 -1.06
C PHE A 101 -7.76 6.96 -1.19
N ASP A 102 -6.65 6.53 -0.62
CA ASP A 102 -6.32 5.11 -0.53
C ASP A 102 -7.20 4.41 0.49
N ILE A 103 -7.63 3.19 0.16
CA ILE A 103 -8.45 2.33 1.00
C ILE A 103 -7.93 0.89 0.94
N ALA A 104 -7.80 0.24 2.10
CA ALA A 104 -7.31 -1.14 2.24
C ALA A 104 -8.45 -2.12 2.53
N LEU A 105 -8.20 -3.41 2.30
CA LEU A 105 -9.17 -4.47 2.58
C LEU A 105 -9.43 -4.64 4.09
N GLY A 106 -8.36 -4.62 4.88
CA GLY A 106 -8.40 -4.83 6.32
C GLY A 106 -7.19 -4.21 7.01
N GLY A 107 -6.86 -4.71 8.21
CA GLY A 107 -5.73 -4.21 8.99
C GLY A 107 -6.01 -2.89 9.70
N ASP A 108 -4.98 -2.10 9.96
CA ASP A 108 -5.08 -0.91 10.83
C ASP A 108 -4.89 0.44 10.10
N VAL A 109 -4.56 0.46 8.80
CA VAL A 109 -4.22 1.73 8.12
C VAL A 109 -5.47 2.48 7.68
N ALA A 110 -6.21 1.97 6.70
CA ALA A 110 -7.41 2.60 6.13
C ALA A 110 -8.42 1.54 5.71
N ASP A 111 -8.85 0.72 6.66
CA ASP A 111 -9.70 -0.43 6.42
C ASP A 111 -11.06 -0.06 5.79
N PHE A 112 -11.52 -0.90 4.87
CA PHE A 112 -12.77 -0.73 4.14
C PHE A 112 -13.98 -0.65 5.08
N ALA A 113 -14.00 -1.42 6.17
CA ALA A 113 -15.12 -1.41 7.12
C ALA A 113 -15.31 -0.03 7.77
N THR A 114 -14.22 0.74 7.94
CA THR A 114 -14.26 2.09 8.52
C THR A 114 -14.53 3.16 7.46
N PHE A 115 -13.96 3.04 6.27
CA PHE A 115 -13.91 4.14 5.30
C PHE A 115 -14.71 3.91 4.03
N GLY A 116 -15.15 2.69 3.75
CA GLY A 116 -15.87 2.34 2.54
C GLY A 116 -17.13 3.20 2.29
N ASP A 117 -17.86 3.58 3.34
CA ASP A 117 -19.08 4.41 3.23
C ASP A 117 -18.82 5.84 2.71
N PHE A 118 -17.56 6.31 2.73
CA PHE A 118 -17.20 7.61 2.17
C PHE A 118 -16.93 7.54 0.65
N GLY A 119 -16.68 6.35 0.10
CA GLY A 119 -16.44 6.16 -1.33
C GLY A 119 -17.68 6.42 -2.18
N LEU A 120 -17.48 7.02 -3.34
CA LEU A 120 -18.48 7.08 -4.41
C LEU A 120 -18.69 5.67 -4.97
N ASP A 121 -19.87 5.35 -5.45
CA ASP A 121 -20.08 4.12 -6.22
C ASP A 121 -19.43 4.26 -7.61
N LEU A 122 -18.36 3.52 -7.84
CA LEU A 122 -17.59 3.54 -9.09
C LEU A 122 -18.09 2.48 -10.10
N ARG A 123 -18.97 1.55 -9.71
CA ARG A 123 -19.49 0.50 -10.60
C ARG A 123 -20.03 1.05 -11.93
N PRO A 124 -20.88 2.11 -11.97
CA PRO A 124 -21.39 2.62 -13.24
C PRO A 124 -20.30 3.12 -14.19
N ALA A 125 -19.23 3.71 -13.65
CA ALA A 125 -18.12 4.21 -14.45
C ALA A 125 -17.19 3.06 -14.90
N LEU A 126 -17.01 2.04 -14.09
CA LEU A 126 -16.29 0.80 -14.46
C LEU A 126 -17.01 0.04 -15.58
N GLU A 127 -18.33 -0.12 -15.46
CA GLU A 127 -19.16 -0.75 -16.51
C GLU A 127 -19.16 0.07 -17.81
N GLU A 128 -19.13 1.38 -17.73
CA GLU A 128 -19.02 2.25 -18.91
C GLU A 128 -17.64 2.12 -19.59
N GLN A 129 -16.57 2.05 -18.84
CA GLN A 129 -15.21 2.01 -19.36
C GLN A 129 -14.76 0.62 -19.80
N LEU A 130 -15.05 -0.41 -18.99
CA LEU A 130 -14.53 -1.79 -19.17
C LEU A 130 -15.61 -2.79 -19.60
N GLY A 131 -16.90 -2.41 -19.54
CA GLY A 131 -18.02 -3.30 -19.85
C GLY A 131 -18.64 -3.98 -18.63
N GLU A 132 -19.69 -4.80 -18.87
CA GLU A 132 -20.43 -5.49 -17.79
C GLU A 132 -19.55 -6.50 -17.02
N ASP A 133 -18.53 -7.06 -17.66
CA ASP A 133 -17.59 -8.04 -17.10
C ASP A 133 -16.31 -7.35 -16.62
N TRP A 134 -16.38 -6.11 -16.17
CA TRP A 134 -15.24 -5.28 -15.77
C TRP A 134 -14.34 -5.93 -14.69
N GLU A 135 -14.89 -6.78 -13.85
CA GLU A 135 -14.14 -7.48 -12.79
C GLU A 135 -13.06 -8.40 -13.37
N ASP A 136 -13.30 -8.98 -14.57
CA ASP A 136 -12.35 -9.84 -15.26
C ASP A 136 -11.11 -9.09 -15.78
N ALA A 137 -11.13 -7.77 -15.77
CA ALA A 137 -9.96 -6.94 -16.15
C ALA A 137 -8.90 -6.86 -15.05
N PHE A 138 -9.23 -7.26 -13.82
CA PHE A 138 -8.35 -7.13 -12.68
C PHE A 138 -7.73 -8.46 -12.25
N THR A 139 -6.44 -8.42 -11.89
CA THR A 139 -5.70 -9.58 -11.33
C THR A 139 -6.17 -9.91 -9.92
N PHE A 140 -6.49 -8.88 -9.14
CA PHE A 140 -6.97 -9.01 -7.76
C PHE A 140 -8.44 -8.63 -7.70
N SER A 141 -9.27 -9.47 -7.04
CA SER A 141 -10.70 -9.21 -6.89
C SER A 141 -10.96 -7.88 -6.16
N ASN A 142 -11.93 -7.13 -6.67
CA ASN A 142 -12.44 -5.92 -6.02
C ASN A 142 -13.58 -6.21 -5.01
N ASP A 143 -13.87 -7.48 -4.72
CA ASP A 143 -14.95 -7.87 -3.79
C ASP A 143 -14.78 -7.24 -2.42
N GLY A 144 -13.52 -7.19 -1.91
CA GLY A 144 -13.21 -6.57 -0.62
C GLY A 144 -13.38 -5.04 -0.59
N LEU A 145 -13.53 -4.39 -1.75
CA LEU A 145 -13.82 -2.96 -1.90
C LEU A 145 -15.27 -2.71 -2.38
N THR A 146 -16.09 -3.76 -2.39
CA THR A 146 -17.50 -3.72 -2.81
C THR A 146 -18.39 -3.85 -1.57
N ARG A 147 -19.41 -2.99 -1.48
CA ARG A 147 -20.39 -3.01 -0.38
C ARG A 147 -21.40 -4.13 -0.57
N GLU A 148 -22.14 -4.46 0.48
CA GLU A 148 -23.20 -5.48 0.46
C GLU A 148 -24.31 -5.20 -0.58
N ASP A 149 -24.56 -3.94 -0.91
CA ASP A 149 -25.54 -3.53 -1.93
C ASP A 149 -25.00 -3.64 -3.36
N GLY A 150 -23.75 -4.05 -3.53
CA GLY A 150 -23.06 -4.20 -4.80
C GLY A 150 -22.42 -2.92 -5.32
N SER A 151 -22.47 -1.80 -4.60
CA SER A 151 -21.75 -0.59 -5.00
C SER A 151 -20.25 -0.73 -4.72
N VAL A 152 -19.42 -0.23 -5.64
CA VAL A 152 -17.95 -0.34 -5.61
C VAL A 152 -17.35 0.93 -5.05
N ALA A 153 -16.81 0.87 -3.83
CA ALA A 153 -16.29 2.05 -3.13
C ALA A 153 -14.84 2.40 -3.46
N GLY A 154 -14.10 1.47 -4.03
CA GLY A 154 -12.72 1.66 -4.46
C GLY A 154 -12.33 0.66 -5.52
N VAL A 155 -11.31 0.97 -6.31
CA VAL A 155 -10.80 0.12 -7.39
C VAL A 155 -9.35 -0.23 -7.12
N SER A 156 -9.01 -1.51 -7.29
CA SER A 156 -7.67 -2.07 -7.05
C SER A 156 -6.57 -1.33 -7.81
N MET A 157 -5.53 -0.92 -7.09
CA MET A 157 -4.28 -0.45 -7.69
C MET A 157 -3.36 -1.61 -8.08
N GLY A 158 -3.42 -2.70 -7.32
CA GLY A 158 -2.58 -3.87 -7.50
C GLY A 158 -2.46 -4.67 -6.21
N GLY A 159 -1.63 -5.69 -6.23
CA GLY A 159 -1.42 -6.57 -5.09
C GLY A 159 -0.02 -6.47 -4.51
N VAL A 160 0.10 -7.00 -3.31
CA VAL A 160 1.38 -7.18 -2.62
C VAL A 160 1.48 -8.56 -2.01
N ALA A 161 2.70 -9.00 -1.82
CA ALA A 161 3.03 -10.14 -0.98
C ALA A 161 4.02 -9.73 0.10
N SER A 162 4.00 -10.42 1.23
CA SER A 162 4.91 -10.28 2.36
C SER A 162 5.38 -11.64 2.85
N GLY A 163 6.26 -11.66 3.86
CA GLY A 163 6.84 -12.91 4.37
C GLY A 163 8.20 -13.25 3.78
N MET A 164 8.75 -12.41 2.89
CA MET A 164 10.13 -12.51 2.40
C MET A 164 11.07 -11.57 3.16
N MET A 165 12.35 -11.76 2.92
CA MET A 165 13.42 -10.87 3.37
C MET A 165 14.00 -10.12 2.18
N TRP A 166 14.37 -8.85 2.40
CA TRP A 166 15.21 -8.11 1.47
C TRP A 166 16.63 -8.02 2.03
N ILE A 167 17.61 -8.34 1.21
CA ILE A 167 19.03 -8.31 1.56
C ILE A 167 19.77 -7.24 0.75
N ASN A 168 20.78 -6.63 1.36
CA ASN A 168 21.78 -5.86 0.62
C ASN A 168 22.82 -6.82 0.05
N GLN A 169 22.58 -7.29 -1.20
CA GLN A 169 23.46 -8.24 -1.86
C GLN A 169 24.89 -7.71 -2.00
N THR A 170 25.05 -6.42 -2.24
CA THR A 170 26.38 -5.80 -2.29
C THR A 170 27.14 -5.98 -0.98
N MET A 171 26.46 -5.82 0.16
CA MET A 171 27.04 -6.04 1.48
C MET A 171 27.34 -7.52 1.76
N PHE A 172 26.45 -8.42 1.35
CA PHE A 172 26.69 -9.87 1.45
C PHE A 172 27.94 -10.29 0.67
N ASP A 173 28.11 -9.80 -0.55
CA ASP A 173 29.27 -10.06 -1.40
C ASP A 173 30.56 -9.46 -0.80
N GLU A 174 30.48 -8.23 -0.26
CA GLU A 174 31.62 -7.55 0.38
C GLU A 174 32.18 -8.33 1.56
N PHE A 175 31.29 -8.86 2.41
CA PHE A 175 31.71 -9.61 3.61
C PHE A 175 31.82 -11.11 3.38
N GLY A 176 31.50 -11.61 2.17
CA GLY A 176 31.56 -13.02 1.82
C GLY A 176 30.57 -13.88 2.60
N VAL A 177 29.39 -13.35 2.88
CA VAL A 177 28.30 -14.00 3.61
C VAL A 177 27.34 -14.62 2.60
N GLU A 178 27.01 -15.90 2.79
CA GLU A 178 25.97 -16.58 2.01
C GLU A 178 24.59 -16.23 2.59
N VAL A 179 23.55 -16.24 1.74
CA VAL A 179 22.16 -16.00 2.16
C VAL A 179 21.72 -17.10 3.14
N PRO A 180 21.34 -16.76 4.39
CA PRO A 180 20.98 -17.76 5.37
C PRO A 180 19.65 -18.44 5.01
N THR A 181 19.61 -19.76 5.14
CA THR A 181 18.42 -20.60 4.89
C THR A 181 17.88 -21.25 6.16
N SER A 182 18.62 -21.20 7.24
CA SER A 182 18.26 -21.74 8.55
C SER A 182 18.59 -20.74 9.66
N TYR A 183 18.06 -20.98 10.86
CA TYR A 183 18.33 -20.13 12.03
C TYR A 183 19.81 -20.04 12.38
N ASP A 184 20.52 -21.20 12.42
CA ASP A 184 21.95 -21.24 12.75
C ASP A 184 22.82 -20.49 11.73
N GLU A 185 22.47 -20.60 10.45
CA GLU A 185 23.13 -19.83 9.38
C GLU A 185 22.85 -18.33 9.52
N TRP A 186 21.62 -17.97 9.93
CA TRP A 186 21.25 -16.57 10.15
C TRP A 186 22.05 -15.95 11.29
N VAL A 187 22.17 -16.64 12.42
CA VAL A 187 23.00 -16.20 13.56
C VAL A 187 24.45 -16.01 13.11
N ALA A 188 25.01 -16.97 12.37
CA ALA A 188 26.40 -16.88 11.88
C ALA A 188 26.62 -15.70 10.90
N ALA A 189 25.66 -15.45 10.01
CA ALA A 189 25.66 -14.28 9.13
C ALA A 189 25.64 -12.97 9.94
N CYS A 190 24.75 -12.91 10.94
CA CYS A 190 24.60 -11.75 11.82
C CYS A 190 25.88 -11.47 12.64
N ASP A 191 26.56 -12.50 13.10
CA ASP A 191 27.87 -12.35 13.79
C ASP A 191 28.88 -11.62 12.88
N THR A 192 28.94 -12.02 11.60
CA THR A 192 29.84 -11.39 10.62
C THR A 192 29.50 -9.92 10.41
N PHE A 193 28.23 -9.57 10.23
CA PHE A 193 27.82 -8.19 10.05
C PHE A 193 28.05 -7.34 11.29
N ARG A 194 27.77 -7.86 12.48
CA ARG A 194 28.03 -7.17 13.76
C ARG A 194 29.52 -6.93 14.01
N GLU A 195 30.39 -7.88 13.66
CA GLU A 195 31.85 -7.68 13.72
C GLU A 195 32.33 -6.56 12.79
N ALA A 196 31.63 -6.35 11.67
CA ALA A 196 31.86 -5.25 10.75
C ALA A 196 31.19 -3.92 11.19
N GLY A 197 30.47 -3.91 12.32
CA GLY A 197 29.76 -2.74 12.83
C GLY A 197 28.45 -2.44 12.10
N LYS A 198 27.84 -3.47 11.47
CA LYS A 198 26.53 -3.39 10.83
C LYS A 198 25.47 -4.10 11.65
N ASP A 199 24.26 -3.63 11.61
CA ASP A 199 23.11 -4.36 12.11
C ASP A 199 22.78 -5.52 11.15
N CYS A 200 22.21 -6.61 11.68
CA CYS A 200 21.87 -7.75 10.85
C CYS A 200 20.51 -7.56 10.21
N LEU A 201 19.44 -7.58 10.99
CA LEU A 201 18.07 -7.34 10.55
C LEU A 201 17.59 -5.99 11.07
N ALA A 202 17.27 -5.08 10.15
CA ALA A 202 16.48 -3.90 10.47
C ALA A 202 15.04 -4.32 10.71
N MET A 203 14.52 -4.09 11.91
CA MET A 203 13.15 -4.34 12.30
C MET A 203 12.67 -3.24 13.24
N GLY A 204 11.43 -2.80 13.05
CA GLY A 204 10.72 -1.94 13.98
C GLY A 204 9.70 -2.75 14.77
N ALA A 205 9.78 -2.67 16.10
CA ALA A 205 8.84 -3.33 17.00
C ALA A 205 8.16 -2.33 17.96
N GLN A 206 8.21 -1.04 17.64
CA GLN A 206 7.39 -0.05 18.33
C GLN A 206 5.92 -0.37 18.05
N GLY A 207 5.10 -0.42 19.11
CA GLY A 207 3.70 -0.86 19.02
C GLY A 207 2.92 -0.13 17.92
N GLY A 208 2.13 -0.90 17.16
CA GLY A 208 1.34 -0.42 16.02
C GLY A 208 2.09 -0.48 14.68
N SER A 209 3.28 -1.09 14.60
CA SER A 209 4.02 -1.19 13.34
C SER A 209 3.53 -2.33 12.42
N GLY A 210 2.90 -3.36 12.97
CA GLY A 210 2.42 -4.55 12.24
C GLY A 210 3.51 -5.50 11.73
N PHE A 211 4.74 -5.04 11.51
CA PHE A 211 5.83 -5.84 10.94
C PHE A 211 6.41 -6.87 11.91
N THR A 212 6.37 -6.62 13.21
CA THR A 212 6.69 -7.63 14.23
C THR A 212 5.73 -8.82 14.15
N THR A 213 4.45 -8.55 13.88
CA THR A 213 3.43 -9.57 13.63
C THR A 213 3.72 -10.37 12.36
N GLU A 214 4.17 -9.72 11.28
CA GLU A 214 4.57 -10.41 10.04
C GLU A 214 5.80 -11.32 10.27
N THR A 215 6.77 -10.87 11.04
CA THR A 215 7.93 -11.69 11.43
C THR A 215 7.46 -12.90 12.24
N TRP A 216 6.59 -12.71 13.23
CA TRP A 216 6.02 -13.79 14.00
C TRP A 216 5.23 -14.77 13.14
N ARG A 217 4.43 -14.28 12.19
CA ARG A 217 3.71 -15.10 11.21
C ARG A 217 4.66 -15.95 10.37
N SER A 218 5.74 -15.35 9.84
CA SER A 218 6.75 -16.08 9.07
C SER A 218 7.42 -17.18 9.90
N ILE A 219 7.70 -16.92 11.18
CA ILE A 219 8.23 -17.91 12.12
C ILE A 219 7.22 -19.05 12.34
N VAL A 220 5.95 -18.73 12.63
CA VAL A 220 4.90 -19.74 12.84
C VAL A 220 4.70 -20.59 11.59
N ASN A 221 4.65 -19.98 10.41
CA ASN A 221 4.56 -20.72 9.14
C ASN A 221 5.79 -21.59 8.87
N SER A 222 6.96 -21.24 9.42
CA SER A 222 8.14 -22.11 9.38
C SER A 222 8.06 -23.29 10.35
N ILE A 223 7.33 -23.17 11.47
CA ILE A 223 7.10 -24.24 12.44
C ILE A 223 5.96 -25.15 11.92
N GLU A 224 4.81 -24.57 11.66
CA GLU A 224 3.60 -25.27 11.21
C GLU A 224 2.94 -24.50 10.05
N PRO A 225 3.22 -24.86 8.78
CA PRO A 225 2.68 -24.19 7.61
C PRO A 225 1.15 -24.17 7.59
N GLY A 226 0.56 -23.00 7.25
CA GLY A 226 -0.88 -22.80 7.16
C GLY A 226 -1.61 -22.59 8.50
N LEU A 227 -0.93 -22.78 9.65
CA LEU A 227 -1.59 -22.64 10.95
C LEU A 227 -2.06 -21.19 11.21
N TRP A 228 -1.25 -20.21 10.83
CA TRP A 228 -1.64 -18.79 11.00
C TRP A 228 -2.95 -18.47 10.29
N TYR A 229 -3.05 -18.90 9.02
CA TYR A 229 -4.24 -18.67 8.21
C TYR A 229 -5.45 -19.42 8.76
N SER A 230 -5.27 -20.68 9.19
CA SER A 230 -6.33 -21.46 9.85
C SER A 230 -6.86 -20.77 11.12
N ALA A 231 -6.00 -20.10 11.89
CA ALA A 231 -6.44 -19.34 13.06
C ALA A 231 -7.21 -18.07 12.68
N LEU A 232 -6.84 -17.40 11.57
CA LEU A 232 -7.59 -16.26 11.04
C LEU A 232 -8.99 -16.67 10.53
N GLU A 233 -9.12 -17.85 9.92
CA GLU A 233 -10.38 -18.42 9.47
C GLU A 233 -11.25 -18.97 10.61
N GLY A 234 -10.66 -19.16 11.79
CA GLY A 234 -11.34 -19.73 12.97
C GLY A 234 -11.36 -21.25 13.00
N ASP A 235 -10.59 -21.92 12.13
CA ASP A 235 -10.43 -23.37 12.09
C ASP A 235 -9.39 -23.87 13.09
N ALA A 236 -8.49 -22.99 13.55
CA ALA A 236 -7.55 -23.20 14.65
C ALA A 236 -7.69 -22.12 15.73
N THR A 237 -7.11 -22.36 16.89
CA THR A 237 -7.13 -21.41 18.01
C THR A 237 -5.73 -20.88 18.30
N TRP A 238 -5.62 -19.66 18.82
CA TRP A 238 -4.33 -19.01 19.09
C TRP A 238 -3.54 -19.65 20.25
N ASP A 239 -4.07 -20.69 20.91
CA ASP A 239 -3.35 -21.50 21.94
C ASP A 239 -2.64 -22.74 21.36
N GLU A 240 -2.66 -22.92 20.03
CA GLU A 240 -1.83 -23.94 19.41
C GLU A 240 -0.34 -23.70 19.72
N PRO A 241 0.44 -24.78 20.03
CA PRO A 241 1.81 -24.64 20.54
C PRO A 241 2.74 -23.80 19.66
N ALA A 242 2.59 -23.86 18.33
CA ALA A 242 3.46 -23.14 17.39
C ALA A 242 3.38 -21.62 17.54
N PHE A 243 2.24 -21.05 18.00
CA PHE A 243 2.16 -19.62 18.27
C PHE A 243 3.06 -19.19 19.44
N GLN A 244 3.07 -19.96 20.53
CA GLN A 244 3.95 -19.68 21.65
C GLN A 244 5.42 -19.90 21.26
N GLU A 245 5.72 -21.01 20.58
CA GLU A 245 7.06 -21.34 20.08
C GLU A 245 7.58 -20.23 19.13
N GLY A 246 6.70 -19.68 18.28
CA GLY A 246 7.03 -18.55 17.42
C GLY A 246 7.40 -17.28 18.20
N LEU A 247 6.72 -16.97 19.29
CA LEU A 247 7.09 -15.85 20.18
C LEU A 247 8.40 -16.11 20.94
N GLU A 248 8.65 -17.37 21.35
CA GLU A 248 9.93 -17.77 21.96
C GLU A 248 11.08 -17.60 20.98
N MET A 249 10.88 -17.95 19.69
CA MET A 249 11.87 -17.76 18.63
C MET A 249 12.10 -16.26 18.34
N LEU A 250 11.04 -15.46 18.30
CA LEU A 250 11.14 -14.01 18.12
C LEU A 250 11.99 -13.37 19.25
N LEU A 251 11.83 -13.84 20.48
CA LEU A 251 12.67 -13.41 21.61
C LEU A 251 14.13 -13.87 21.44
N ALA A 252 14.34 -15.10 20.99
CA ALA A 252 15.68 -15.64 20.73
C ALA A 252 16.41 -14.84 19.64
N MET A 253 15.72 -14.37 18.60
CA MET A 253 16.31 -13.49 17.58
C MET A 253 16.92 -12.21 18.18
N LYS A 254 16.33 -11.68 19.25
CA LYS A 254 16.89 -10.54 19.97
C LYS A 254 18.08 -10.96 20.83
N GLU A 255 17.96 -12.08 21.56
CA GLU A 255 19.03 -12.59 22.43
C GLU A 255 20.28 -12.99 21.64
N ASP A 256 20.13 -13.54 20.45
CA ASP A 256 21.20 -13.94 19.53
C ASP A 256 21.71 -12.79 18.65
N GLY A 257 21.10 -11.61 18.77
CA GLY A 257 21.52 -10.38 18.08
C GLY A 257 21.22 -10.35 16.59
N ILE A 258 20.19 -11.09 16.14
CA ILE A 258 19.63 -10.95 14.79
C ILE A 258 18.94 -9.58 14.69
N VAL A 259 18.18 -9.20 15.71
CA VAL A 259 17.61 -7.86 15.85
C VAL A 259 18.29 -7.11 17.00
N ARG A 260 18.21 -5.78 16.96
CA ARG A 260 18.82 -4.90 17.98
C ARG A 260 18.12 -5.02 19.34
N ASP A 261 18.86 -4.74 20.41
CA ASP A 261 18.30 -4.69 21.77
C ASP A 261 17.19 -3.63 21.94
N ASP A 262 17.30 -2.50 21.24
CA ASP A 262 16.39 -1.35 21.30
C ASP A 262 15.25 -1.41 20.28
N VAL A 263 15.03 -2.56 19.64
CA VAL A 263 14.04 -2.79 18.56
C VAL A 263 12.63 -2.29 18.92
N THR A 264 12.23 -2.39 20.17
CA THR A 264 10.89 -1.96 20.65
C THR A 264 10.72 -0.44 20.71
N GLY A 265 11.81 0.32 20.60
CA GLY A 265 11.79 1.77 20.47
C GLY A 265 11.84 2.27 19.03
N LEU A 266 11.95 1.36 18.06
CA LEU A 266 12.09 1.67 16.64
C LEU A 266 10.79 1.40 15.89
N ALA A 267 10.38 2.34 15.03
CA ALA A 267 9.30 2.12 14.08
C ALA A 267 9.82 1.39 12.83
N GLN A 268 8.94 0.64 12.16
CA GLN A 268 9.31 0.04 10.87
C GLN A 268 9.59 1.13 9.83
N TYR A 269 8.72 2.13 9.77
CA TYR A 269 8.92 3.39 9.05
C TYR A 269 8.91 4.56 10.03
N PRO A 270 9.92 5.46 10.01
CA PRO A 270 11.07 5.45 9.09
C PRO A 270 12.30 4.65 9.59
N ASP A 271 12.36 4.17 10.85
CA ASP A 271 13.62 3.78 11.48
C ASP A 271 14.28 2.55 10.83
N ALA A 272 13.57 1.42 10.75
CA ALA A 272 14.10 0.19 10.14
C ALA A 272 14.33 0.36 8.64
N ASN A 273 13.39 1.00 7.95
CA ASN A 273 13.51 1.33 6.53
C ASN A 273 14.79 2.15 6.26
N ASN A 274 15.00 3.21 7.01
CA ASN A 274 16.17 4.07 6.83
C ASN A 274 17.48 3.39 7.22
N ALA A 275 17.47 2.49 8.22
CA ALA A 275 18.64 1.72 8.59
C ALA A 275 19.10 0.80 7.44
N PHE A 276 18.17 0.15 6.73
CA PHE A 276 18.50 -0.67 5.56
C PHE A 276 18.96 0.20 4.38
N LEU A 277 18.17 1.23 4.00
CA LEU A 277 18.50 2.11 2.87
C LEU A 277 19.79 2.92 3.07
N SER A 278 20.19 3.20 4.31
CA SER A 278 21.48 3.82 4.61
C SER A 278 22.62 2.84 4.82
N GLU A 279 22.45 1.57 4.46
CA GLU A 279 23.45 0.51 4.59
C GLU A 279 23.96 0.31 6.04
N GLN A 280 23.15 0.66 7.04
CA GLN A 280 23.43 0.35 8.44
C GLN A 280 23.06 -1.09 8.78
N ALA A 281 22.06 -1.66 8.10
CA ALA A 281 21.63 -3.04 8.28
C ALA A 281 21.77 -3.84 6.98
N ALA A 282 22.08 -5.13 7.13
CA ALA A 282 22.27 -6.04 5.99
C ALA A 282 20.96 -6.58 5.42
N MET A 283 19.91 -6.65 6.24
CA MET A 283 18.62 -7.22 5.89
C MET A 283 17.48 -6.39 6.44
N VAL A 284 16.31 -6.50 5.80
CA VAL A 284 15.03 -5.96 6.28
C VAL A 284 13.90 -6.91 5.85
N GLN A 285 12.90 -7.14 6.70
CA GLN A 285 11.69 -7.83 6.29
C GLN A 285 10.69 -6.80 5.76
N MET A 286 10.38 -6.90 4.48
CA MET A 286 9.43 -6.06 3.75
C MET A 286 8.73 -6.91 2.69
N GLY A 287 7.64 -6.39 2.12
CA GLY A 287 6.94 -7.09 1.04
C GLY A 287 7.44 -6.71 -0.36
N THR A 288 6.67 -7.13 -1.35
CA THR A 288 6.97 -6.93 -2.79
C THR A 288 7.11 -5.46 -3.18
N TRP A 289 6.43 -4.54 -2.47
CA TRP A 289 6.56 -3.09 -2.70
C TRP A 289 8.00 -2.58 -2.58
N TYR A 290 8.88 -3.32 -1.90
CA TYR A 290 10.28 -2.96 -1.76
C TYR A 290 11.08 -3.11 -3.05
N ALA A 291 10.52 -3.84 -4.05
CA ALA A 291 11.12 -3.96 -5.38
C ALA A 291 11.35 -2.60 -6.05
N GLN A 292 10.54 -1.57 -5.76
CA GLN A 292 10.71 -0.22 -6.30
C GLN A 292 12.12 0.35 -6.08
N TYR A 293 12.76 0.01 -4.95
CA TYR A 293 14.12 0.46 -4.63
C TYR A 293 15.22 -0.32 -5.36
N SER A 294 14.87 -1.30 -6.20
CA SER A 294 15.79 -1.89 -7.19
C SER A 294 16.03 -0.96 -8.39
N ARG A 295 15.17 0.04 -8.61
CA ARG A 295 15.36 1.07 -9.63
C ARG A 295 16.33 2.12 -9.10
N GLU A 296 17.35 2.46 -9.91
CA GLU A 296 18.42 3.40 -9.53
C GLU A 296 17.86 4.75 -9.03
N GLN A 297 16.87 5.30 -9.74
CA GLN A 297 16.26 6.58 -9.37
C GLN A 297 15.53 6.51 -8.02
N SER A 298 14.72 5.47 -7.80
CA SER A 298 13.98 5.29 -6.55
C SER A 298 14.92 5.02 -5.37
N ALA A 299 15.96 4.20 -5.59
CA ALA A 299 16.98 3.94 -4.59
C ALA A 299 17.70 5.22 -4.15
N ILE A 300 18.15 6.04 -5.11
CA ILE A 300 18.81 7.32 -4.82
C ILE A 300 17.89 8.23 -3.99
N ALA A 301 16.64 8.41 -4.45
CA ALA A 301 15.68 9.29 -3.76
C ALA A 301 15.41 8.83 -2.31
N SER A 302 15.24 7.52 -2.11
CA SER A 302 14.96 6.96 -0.78
C SER A 302 16.17 6.98 0.14
N MET A 303 17.38 6.73 -0.39
CA MET A 303 18.63 6.87 0.36
C MET A 303 18.88 8.33 0.78
N GLU A 304 18.59 9.31 -0.10
CA GLU A 304 18.67 10.73 0.24
C GLU A 304 17.65 11.09 1.34
N ALA A 305 16.43 10.59 1.26
CA ALA A 305 15.41 10.76 2.29
C ALA A 305 15.83 10.12 3.63
N ALA A 306 16.55 8.99 3.60
CA ALA A 306 17.16 8.36 4.76
C ALA A 306 18.41 9.11 5.28
N GLY A 307 18.79 10.25 4.68
CA GLY A 307 19.89 11.12 5.12
C GLY A 307 21.25 10.77 4.54
N VAL A 308 21.32 9.88 3.53
CA VAL A 308 22.58 9.55 2.85
C VAL A 308 22.96 10.67 1.90
N SER A 309 24.17 11.21 2.05
CA SER A 309 24.67 12.27 1.18
C SER A 309 25.40 11.67 -0.03
N ASN A 310 25.00 12.03 -1.25
CA ASN A 310 25.52 11.48 -2.49
C ASN A 310 25.46 9.95 -2.52
N PRO A 311 24.28 9.36 -2.46
CA PRO A 311 24.11 7.92 -2.37
C PRO A 311 24.62 7.21 -3.63
N THR A 312 25.14 6.02 -3.44
CA THR A 312 25.43 5.05 -4.51
C THR A 312 24.49 3.87 -4.26
N PRO A 313 23.53 3.62 -5.13
CA PRO A 313 22.61 2.49 -4.95
C PRO A 313 23.35 1.16 -4.85
N PHE A 314 22.89 0.31 -3.94
CA PHE A 314 23.36 -1.07 -3.80
C PHE A 314 22.37 -2.04 -4.45
N VAL A 315 22.85 -3.23 -4.78
CA VAL A 315 21.99 -4.32 -5.28
C VAL A 315 21.21 -4.89 -4.11
N GLN A 316 19.87 -4.80 -4.16
CA GLN A 316 19.01 -5.50 -3.22
C GLN A 316 18.30 -6.67 -3.89
N LEU A 317 18.05 -7.73 -3.14
CA LEU A 317 17.33 -8.92 -3.60
C LEU A 317 16.32 -9.38 -2.57
N ALA A 318 15.15 -9.81 -3.04
CA ALA A 318 14.20 -10.56 -2.22
C ALA A 318 14.69 -12.00 -2.10
N VAL A 319 14.68 -12.54 -0.87
CA VAL A 319 15.04 -13.91 -0.57
C VAL A 319 14.00 -14.53 0.38
N PRO A 320 13.80 -15.84 0.38
CA PRO A 320 12.91 -16.48 1.34
C PRO A 320 13.29 -16.12 2.79
N PHE A 321 12.29 -16.02 3.66
CA PHE A 321 12.53 -15.96 5.09
C PHE A 321 13.20 -17.28 5.54
N PRO A 322 14.24 -17.27 6.39
CA PRO A 322 14.93 -18.48 6.80
C PRO A 322 14.00 -19.51 7.46
N ALA A 323 14.26 -20.79 7.22
CA ALA A 323 13.50 -21.91 7.76
C ALA A 323 13.80 -22.12 9.26
N VAL A 324 13.45 -21.15 10.10
CA VAL A 324 13.78 -21.14 11.54
C VAL A 324 13.09 -22.25 12.33
N GLY A 325 11.88 -22.66 11.91
CA GLY A 325 11.12 -23.77 12.49
C GLY A 325 11.29 -25.10 11.72
N GLY A 326 12.11 -25.11 10.67
CA GLY A 326 12.42 -26.30 9.88
C GLY A 326 11.72 -26.40 8.53
N ASN A 327 10.64 -25.63 8.28
CA ASN A 327 10.02 -25.50 6.98
C ASN A 327 10.35 -24.12 6.38
N SER A 328 10.51 -24.05 5.06
CA SER A 328 10.56 -22.76 4.37
C SER A 328 9.15 -22.12 4.45
N PRO A 329 8.98 -20.96 5.08
CA PRO A 329 7.68 -20.34 5.18
C PRO A 329 7.23 -19.83 3.80
N GLU A 330 5.95 -19.98 3.51
CA GLU A 330 5.33 -19.43 2.33
C GLU A 330 5.09 -17.93 2.49
N ILE A 331 5.12 -17.19 1.38
CA ILE A 331 4.73 -15.80 1.35
C ILE A 331 3.20 -15.70 1.36
N PHE A 332 2.69 -14.57 1.84
CA PHE A 332 1.26 -14.30 1.94
C PHE A 332 0.95 -12.92 1.35
N GLY A 333 -0.23 -12.75 0.78
CA GLY A 333 -0.53 -11.50 0.09
C GLY A 333 -1.96 -11.39 -0.41
N GLU A 334 -2.27 -10.21 -0.94
CA GLU A 334 -3.60 -9.86 -1.41
C GLU A 334 -3.56 -8.57 -2.23
N LEU A 335 -4.71 -8.04 -2.65
CA LEU A 335 -4.85 -6.66 -3.03
C LEU A 335 -4.29 -5.75 -1.92
N ASP A 336 -3.38 -4.82 -2.26
CA ASP A 336 -2.77 -3.94 -1.26
C ASP A 336 -3.73 -2.82 -0.87
N TYR A 337 -4.08 -2.00 -1.85
CA TYR A 337 -5.02 -0.91 -1.69
C TYR A 337 -5.78 -0.61 -2.98
N GLY A 338 -6.87 0.11 -2.82
CA GLY A 338 -7.62 0.68 -3.93
C GLY A 338 -7.70 2.18 -3.84
N LEU A 339 -8.03 2.82 -4.95
CA LEU A 339 -8.40 4.22 -4.99
C LEU A 339 -9.90 4.37 -4.79
N ALA A 340 -10.29 5.14 -3.79
CA ALA A 340 -11.66 5.54 -3.53
C ALA A 340 -11.85 7.02 -3.87
N VAL A 341 -12.97 7.34 -4.51
CA VAL A 341 -13.38 8.72 -4.76
C VAL A 341 -14.29 9.18 -3.63
N ASN A 342 -13.96 10.29 -2.98
CA ASN A 342 -14.77 10.83 -1.90
C ASN A 342 -16.14 11.27 -2.44
N SER A 343 -17.21 10.61 -2.00
CA SER A 343 -18.60 10.90 -2.44
C SER A 343 -19.08 12.31 -2.12
N ARG A 344 -18.35 13.07 -1.28
CA ARG A 344 -18.65 14.47 -0.92
C ARG A 344 -17.74 15.47 -1.62
N SER A 345 -16.87 15.04 -2.52
CA SER A 345 -16.03 15.94 -3.32
C SER A 345 -16.89 16.80 -4.25
N ASP A 346 -16.49 18.04 -4.43
CA ASP A 346 -17.08 18.93 -5.45
C ASP A 346 -16.50 18.63 -6.85
N SER A 347 -15.50 17.73 -6.97
CA SER A 347 -14.79 17.36 -8.19
C SER A 347 -14.86 15.84 -8.46
N THR A 348 -15.97 15.15 -8.10
CA THR A 348 -16.08 13.69 -8.24
C THR A 348 -15.88 13.20 -9.67
N ALA A 349 -16.24 14.01 -10.70
CA ALA A 349 -16.04 13.63 -12.10
C ALA A 349 -14.54 13.54 -12.45
N ALA A 350 -13.74 14.58 -12.17
CA ALA A 350 -12.30 14.57 -12.39
C ALA A 350 -11.58 13.51 -11.53
N ALA A 351 -12.02 13.34 -10.27
CA ALA A 351 -11.49 12.30 -9.37
C ALA A 351 -11.76 10.90 -9.90
N THR A 352 -12.93 10.63 -10.47
CA THR A 352 -13.25 9.35 -11.12
C THR A 352 -12.41 9.16 -12.37
N THR A 353 -12.25 10.18 -13.22
CA THR A 353 -11.36 10.12 -14.39
C THR A 353 -9.95 9.73 -13.99
N PHE A 354 -9.37 10.37 -12.96
CA PHE A 354 -8.03 10.03 -12.48
C PHE A 354 -7.95 8.60 -11.95
N ALA A 355 -8.86 8.21 -11.06
CA ALA A 355 -8.83 6.88 -10.45
C ALA A 355 -8.97 5.77 -11.50
N LEU A 356 -9.91 5.91 -12.44
CA LEU A 356 -10.15 4.88 -13.48
C LEU A 356 -9.13 4.93 -14.62
N TRP A 357 -8.54 6.08 -14.91
CA TRP A 357 -7.41 6.12 -15.84
C TRP A 357 -6.25 5.30 -15.27
N LEU A 358 -5.90 5.54 -14.02
CA LEU A 358 -4.75 4.89 -13.39
C LEU A 358 -4.95 3.38 -13.23
N THR A 359 -6.16 2.95 -12.85
CA THR A 359 -6.43 1.53 -12.53
C THR A 359 -7.03 0.72 -13.66
N GLY A 360 -7.67 1.34 -14.64
CA GLY A 360 -8.50 0.67 -15.64
C GLY A 360 -8.13 1.00 -17.09
N THR A 361 -6.99 1.67 -17.36
CA THR A 361 -6.45 1.82 -18.72
C THR A 361 -5.11 1.09 -18.86
N GLU A 362 -4.74 0.74 -20.09
CA GLU A 362 -3.45 0.10 -20.37
C GLU A 362 -2.30 1.05 -20.02
N GLU A 363 -2.43 2.34 -20.33
CA GLU A 363 -1.44 3.37 -20.04
C GLU A 363 -1.24 3.57 -18.52
N GLY A 364 -2.32 3.69 -17.76
CA GLY A 364 -2.27 3.80 -16.30
C GLY A 364 -1.72 2.54 -15.64
N GLY A 365 -2.22 1.37 -16.06
CA GLY A 365 -1.70 0.08 -15.58
C GLY A 365 -0.20 -0.10 -15.88
N GLN A 366 0.27 0.37 -17.06
CA GLN A 366 1.70 0.30 -17.42
C GLN A 366 2.57 1.18 -16.53
N VAL A 367 2.09 2.36 -16.15
CA VAL A 367 2.84 3.25 -15.24
C VAL A 367 2.96 2.62 -13.86
N ILE A 368 1.88 1.99 -13.35
CA ILE A 368 1.91 1.23 -12.09
C ILE A 368 2.90 0.05 -12.22
N ALA A 369 2.78 -0.75 -13.28
CA ALA A 369 3.67 -1.89 -13.48
C ALA A 369 5.15 -1.48 -13.52
N ASN A 370 5.48 -0.36 -14.18
CA ASN A 370 6.85 0.14 -14.29
C ASN A 370 7.40 0.73 -12.98
N ALA A 371 6.55 1.04 -12.02
CA ALA A 371 7.01 1.45 -10.69
C ALA A 371 7.55 0.28 -9.87
N ILE A 372 7.05 -0.94 -10.13
CA ILE A 372 7.37 -2.19 -9.42
C ILE A 372 7.23 -2.11 -7.88
N ASP A 373 6.37 -1.20 -7.43
CA ASP A 373 5.95 -1.12 -6.02
C ASP A 373 4.73 -2.01 -5.72
N LEU A 374 3.98 -2.36 -6.77
CA LEU A 374 2.84 -3.27 -6.73
C LEU A 374 2.99 -4.40 -7.75
N ILE A 375 2.41 -5.54 -7.45
CA ILE A 375 2.08 -6.54 -8.48
C ILE A 375 0.94 -5.94 -9.31
N PRO A 376 1.08 -5.86 -10.65
CA PRO A 376 0.10 -5.14 -11.47
C PRO A 376 -1.34 -5.57 -11.25
N GLY A 377 -2.23 -4.60 -11.01
CA GLY A 377 -3.66 -4.84 -10.78
C GLY A 377 -4.44 -5.12 -12.06
N LEU A 378 -4.05 -4.50 -13.18
CA LEU A 378 -4.71 -4.70 -14.48
C LEU A 378 -4.13 -5.94 -15.17
N GLN A 379 -5.00 -6.85 -15.62
CA GLN A 379 -4.58 -8.07 -16.31
C GLN A 379 -3.89 -7.76 -17.64
N GLY A 380 -2.84 -8.55 -17.93
CA GLY A 380 -2.10 -8.48 -19.19
C GLY A 380 -1.08 -7.33 -19.25
N VAL A 381 -0.93 -6.56 -18.18
CA VAL A 381 0.11 -5.53 -18.07
C VAL A 381 1.28 -6.08 -17.25
N GLU A 382 2.48 -5.94 -17.80
CA GLU A 382 3.73 -6.36 -17.15
C GLU A 382 4.73 -5.21 -17.15
N PRO A 383 5.68 -5.15 -16.20
CA PRO A 383 6.76 -4.18 -16.21
C PRO A 383 7.58 -4.24 -17.51
N GLN A 384 7.94 -3.10 -18.04
CA GLN A 384 8.86 -2.99 -19.18
C GLN A 384 10.30 -3.16 -18.70
N TRP A 385 10.66 -4.38 -18.35
CA TRP A 385 11.88 -4.75 -17.62
C TRP A 385 13.16 -4.09 -18.12
N ASP A 386 13.34 -3.98 -19.44
CA ASP A 386 14.53 -3.38 -20.06
C ASP A 386 14.60 -1.85 -19.88
N GLU A 387 13.49 -1.21 -19.49
CA GLU A 387 13.34 0.26 -19.37
C GLU A 387 13.31 0.76 -17.91
N LEU A 388 13.29 -0.16 -16.94
CA LEU A 388 13.10 0.21 -15.52
C LEU A 388 14.29 0.95 -14.88
N GLY A 389 15.49 0.83 -15.47
CA GLY A 389 16.70 1.44 -14.93
C GLY A 389 17.08 0.82 -13.58
N LEU A 390 17.12 -0.51 -13.51
CA LEU A 390 17.53 -1.25 -12.32
C LEU A 390 19.04 -1.07 -12.06
N VAL A 391 19.45 -1.19 -10.81
CA VAL A 391 20.87 -1.07 -10.39
C VAL A 391 21.73 -2.17 -11.01
N GLU A 392 21.25 -3.42 -11.01
CA GLU A 392 21.90 -4.57 -11.61
C GLU A 392 20.85 -5.44 -12.34
N PRO A 393 20.45 -5.09 -13.58
CA PRO A 393 19.33 -5.74 -14.28
C PRO A 393 19.50 -7.25 -14.44
N ASP A 394 20.71 -7.73 -14.74
CA ASP A 394 20.98 -9.15 -14.99
C ASP A 394 20.67 -10.04 -13.78
N VAL A 395 20.70 -9.48 -12.58
CA VAL A 395 20.44 -10.19 -11.30
C VAL A 395 19.03 -9.88 -10.80
N GLN A 396 18.62 -8.61 -10.84
CA GLN A 396 17.38 -8.16 -10.22
C GLN A 396 16.13 -8.52 -11.03
N ILE A 397 16.17 -8.47 -12.37
CA ILE A 397 15.02 -8.84 -13.21
C ILE A 397 14.56 -10.27 -12.92
N PRO A 398 15.41 -11.31 -13.05
CA PRO A 398 14.95 -12.67 -12.77
C PRO A 398 14.48 -12.87 -11.32
N ALA A 399 15.10 -12.18 -10.36
CA ALA A 399 14.68 -12.28 -8.96
C ALA A 399 13.28 -11.68 -8.71
N ILE A 400 12.96 -10.53 -9.30
CA ILE A 400 11.64 -9.89 -9.16
C ILE A 400 10.58 -10.67 -9.95
N GLN A 401 10.91 -11.19 -11.13
CA GLN A 401 10.00 -12.03 -11.91
C GLN A 401 9.66 -13.33 -11.16
N ASP A 402 10.64 -13.96 -10.51
CA ASP A 402 10.42 -15.15 -9.68
C ASP A 402 9.55 -14.82 -8.46
N LEU A 403 9.78 -13.68 -7.82
CA LEU A 403 8.95 -13.18 -6.73
C LEU A 403 7.49 -12.95 -7.16
N TYR A 404 7.25 -12.35 -8.32
CA TYR A 404 5.90 -12.15 -8.84
C TYR A 404 5.23 -13.48 -9.23
N ALA A 405 6.00 -14.43 -9.76
CA ALA A 405 5.48 -15.77 -10.04
C ALA A 405 5.08 -16.51 -8.76
N GLN A 406 5.86 -16.41 -7.68
CA GLN A 406 5.49 -16.95 -6.38
C GLN A 406 4.25 -16.25 -5.82
N ALA A 407 4.16 -14.93 -5.96
CA ALA A 407 3.01 -14.16 -5.49
C ALA A 407 1.70 -14.53 -6.22
N ALA A 408 1.77 -14.99 -7.47
CA ALA A 408 0.60 -15.48 -8.20
C ALA A 408 0.03 -16.82 -7.67
N GLU A 409 0.81 -17.56 -6.90
CA GLU A 409 0.42 -18.86 -6.29
C GLU A 409 -0.09 -18.69 -4.84
N ILE A 410 -0.14 -17.46 -4.30
CA ILE A 410 -0.54 -17.20 -2.92
C ILE A 410 -2.00 -17.60 -2.68
N THR A 411 -2.21 -18.30 -1.57
CA THR A 411 -3.55 -18.69 -1.08
C THR A 411 -3.90 -18.06 0.26
N GLU A 412 -2.92 -17.55 0.99
CA GLU A 412 -3.11 -16.93 2.30
C GLU A 412 -3.16 -15.40 2.19
N THR A 413 -4.26 -14.80 2.62
CA THR A 413 -4.40 -13.34 2.64
C THR A 413 -3.52 -12.70 3.73
N ARG A 414 -3.11 -11.45 3.52
CA ARG A 414 -2.31 -10.68 4.48
C ARG A 414 -3.18 -10.06 5.57
N ASN A 415 -4.13 -9.24 5.21
CA ASN A 415 -4.93 -8.41 6.12
C ASN A 415 -6.45 -8.61 6.00
N THR A 416 -6.95 -9.21 4.92
CA THR A 416 -8.41 -9.32 4.64
C THR A 416 -9.19 -9.91 5.82
N LEU A 417 -8.64 -10.91 6.52
CA LEU A 417 -9.26 -11.55 7.68
C LEU A 417 -8.85 -10.92 9.02
N VAL A 418 -8.01 -9.88 9.00
CA VAL A 418 -7.47 -9.25 10.21
C VAL A 418 -8.28 -8.00 10.53
N THR A 419 -9.12 -8.08 11.57
CA THR A 419 -9.80 -6.89 12.10
C THR A 419 -8.82 -5.97 12.81
N ALA A 420 -9.14 -4.67 12.92
CA ALA A 420 -8.28 -3.72 13.62
C ALA A 420 -8.01 -4.12 15.11
N ASP A 421 -9.01 -4.71 15.78
CA ASP A 421 -8.86 -5.20 17.16
C ASP A 421 -7.93 -6.40 17.24
N LEU A 422 -7.98 -7.32 16.26
CA LEU A 422 -7.08 -8.48 16.17
C LEU A 422 -5.66 -8.02 15.81
N ALA A 423 -5.49 -7.14 14.83
CA ALA A 423 -4.19 -6.57 14.47
C ALA A 423 -3.49 -5.98 15.69
N GLN A 424 -4.21 -5.14 16.46
CA GLN A 424 -3.69 -4.57 17.70
C GLN A 424 -3.36 -5.63 18.75
N ALA A 425 -4.16 -6.69 18.87
CA ALA A 425 -3.91 -7.74 19.84
C ALA A 425 -2.66 -8.56 19.51
N LEU A 426 -2.46 -8.89 18.24
CA LEU A 426 -1.28 -9.60 17.73
C LEU A 426 -0.01 -8.76 17.91
N ASP A 427 -0.07 -7.49 17.55
CA ASP A 427 1.05 -6.57 17.67
C ASP A 427 1.46 -6.37 19.15
N VAL A 428 0.49 -6.17 20.05
CA VAL A 428 0.76 -6.07 21.49
C VAL A 428 1.36 -7.37 22.04
N ALA A 429 0.91 -8.54 21.59
CA ALA A 429 1.47 -9.82 22.01
C ALA A 429 2.95 -9.93 21.64
N ALA A 430 3.30 -9.69 20.38
CA ALA A 430 4.67 -9.76 19.89
C ALA A 430 5.59 -8.69 20.52
N ALA A 431 5.15 -7.42 20.52
CA ALA A 431 5.92 -6.31 21.08
C ALA A 431 6.20 -6.48 22.58
N SER A 432 5.20 -6.87 23.40
CA SER A 432 5.38 -7.05 24.84
C SER A 432 6.34 -8.19 25.21
N VAL A 433 6.42 -9.23 24.37
CA VAL A 433 7.41 -10.29 24.52
C VAL A 433 8.82 -9.77 24.22
N LEU A 434 9.02 -9.03 23.12
CA LEU A 434 10.29 -8.40 22.79
C LEU A 434 10.76 -7.37 23.82
N GLU A 435 9.82 -6.63 24.44
CA GLU A 435 10.11 -5.75 25.56
C GLU A 435 10.52 -6.48 26.84
N GLY A 436 10.21 -7.78 26.94
CA GLY A 436 10.41 -8.58 28.15
C GLY A 436 9.40 -8.24 29.28
N THR A 437 8.30 -7.55 28.94
CA THR A 437 7.25 -7.17 29.90
C THR A 437 6.22 -8.30 30.10
N THR A 438 6.10 -9.21 29.14
CA THR A 438 5.16 -10.32 29.10
C THR A 438 5.89 -11.60 28.65
N SER A 439 5.61 -12.74 29.31
CA SER A 439 6.12 -14.02 28.81
C SER A 439 5.36 -14.46 27.55
N PRO A 440 5.99 -15.27 26.65
CA PRO A 440 5.28 -15.84 25.51
C PRO A 440 3.96 -16.53 25.87
N ALA A 441 3.96 -17.34 26.94
CA ALA A 441 2.77 -18.03 27.43
C ALA A 441 1.66 -17.06 27.91
N ASP A 442 2.02 -15.98 28.63
CA ASP A 442 1.04 -14.99 29.09
C ASP A 442 0.51 -14.13 27.92
N ALA A 443 1.33 -13.85 26.92
CA ALA A 443 0.93 -13.16 25.70
C ALA A 443 -0.12 -13.99 24.93
N ILE A 444 0.12 -15.28 24.74
CA ILE A 444 -0.85 -16.19 24.12
C ILE A 444 -2.13 -16.30 24.95
N ALA A 445 -2.03 -16.48 26.27
CA ALA A 445 -3.23 -16.53 27.13
C ALA A 445 -4.08 -15.25 27.03
N THR A 446 -3.43 -14.08 26.90
CA THR A 446 -4.12 -12.79 26.72
C THR A 446 -4.82 -12.71 25.35
N LEU A 447 -4.17 -13.20 24.29
CA LEU A 447 -4.72 -13.22 22.94
C LEU A 447 -5.97 -14.12 22.88
N VAL A 448 -5.89 -15.34 23.41
CA VAL A 448 -6.99 -16.30 23.47
C VAL A 448 -8.18 -15.74 24.26
N ALA A 449 -7.92 -15.05 25.39
CA ALA A 449 -8.99 -14.45 26.20
C ALA A 449 -9.77 -13.34 25.49
N ARG A 450 -9.24 -12.76 24.41
CA ARG A 450 -9.91 -11.76 23.58
C ARG A 450 -10.79 -12.36 22.47
N GLN A 451 -10.55 -13.62 22.11
CA GLN A 451 -11.34 -14.33 21.09
C GLN A 451 -12.64 -14.97 21.64
N GLY A 452 -12.75 -15.17 22.93
CA GLY A 452 -13.93 -15.72 23.62
C GLY A 452 -14.85 -14.66 24.15
#